data_497a95cdad391391eb5879048025ef02
#
_entry.id   497a95cdad391391eb5879048025ef02
#
_cell.length_a   1.000
_cell.length_b   1.000
_cell.length_c   1.000
_cell.angle_alpha   90.00
_cell.angle_beta   90.00
_cell.angle_gamma   90.00
#
_symmetry.space_group_name_H-M   'P 1'
#
loop_
_entity.id
_entity.type
_entity.pdbx_description
1 polymer ?
#
loop_
_entity_poly.entity_id
_entity_poly.type
_entity_poly.pdbx_seq_one_letter_code
_entity_poly.pdbx_strand_id
1 'polypeptide(L)'
;IPFCNRPYQQMAEEIGDISEADVIRRIGILKQENIIRRMSGFFNSRKLGYTSVLCAIQVPETQIKTVAELLDRFPGITHNYLRQHSYNMWFTLICGSEEEMETILQIIEQSEYVDRVLRFYSEQRFKIDVTFDLQKEGLPGA
;
A
#
# COMPACT_ATOMS: atom_id res chain seq x y z
N ILE A 1 10.60 -12.83 6.79
CA ILE A 1 10.93 -14.15 6.20
C ILE A 1 12.13 -13.96 5.31
N PRO A 2 13.21 -14.75 5.49
CA PRO A 2 14.41 -14.69 4.65
C PRO A 2 14.09 -14.89 3.17
N PHE A 3 14.82 -14.19 2.30
CA PHE A 3 14.67 -14.32 0.85
C PHE A 3 15.70 -15.32 0.31
N CYS A 4 15.38 -16.61 0.41
CA CYS A 4 16.23 -17.72 -0.01
C CYS A 4 15.41 -18.91 -0.51
N ASN A 5 16.07 -19.96 -1.01
CA ASN A 5 15.39 -21.15 -1.56
C ASN A 5 14.61 -21.95 -0.51
N ARG A 6 15.02 -21.93 0.77
CA ARG A 6 14.37 -22.63 1.88
C ARG A 6 14.15 -21.70 3.08
N PRO A 7 13.24 -20.72 2.96
CA PRO A 7 13.09 -19.65 3.95
C PRO A 7 12.63 -20.17 5.33
N TYR A 8 11.82 -21.20 5.37
CA TYR A 8 11.33 -21.77 6.63
C TYR A 8 12.38 -22.61 7.34
N GLN A 9 13.26 -23.28 6.58
CA GLN A 9 14.42 -23.94 7.18
C GLN A 9 15.35 -22.92 7.82
N GLN A 10 15.69 -21.83 7.12
CA GLN A 10 16.53 -20.78 7.68
C GLN A 10 15.90 -20.17 8.93
N MET A 11 14.57 -19.94 8.93
CA MET A 11 13.87 -19.49 10.13
C MET A 11 13.96 -20.48 11.29
N ALA A 12 13.87 -21.79 11.01
CA ALA A 12 14.00 -22.82 12.04
C ALA A 12 15.41 -22.81 12.65
N GLU A 13 16.46 -22.65 11.84
CA GLU A 13 17.84 -22.54 12.27
C GLU A 13 18.10 -21.28 13.12
N GLU A 14 17.50 -20.14 12.74
CA GLU A 14 17.61 -18.87 13.49
C GLU A 14 16.86 -18.90 14.84
N ILE A 15 15.71 -19.59 14.90
CA ILE A 15 14.92 -19.74 16.13
C ILE A 15 15.57 -20.76 17.08
N GLY A 16 16.17 -21.82 16.53
CA GLY A 16 16.71 -22.93 17.27
C GLY A 16 15.62 -23.86 17.81
N ASP A 17 16.00 -25.12 18.11
CA ASP A 17 15.15 -26.15 18.75
C ASP A 17 13.79 -26.46 18.10
N ILE A 18 13.59 -26.06 16.84
CA ILE A 18 12.39 -26.36 16.06
C ILE A 18 12.73 -26.83 14.63
N SER A 19 11.84 -27.59 14.04
CA SER A 19 12.00 -28.05 12.67
C SER A 19 11.36 -27.09 11.65
N GLU A 20 11.77 -27.19 10.38
CA GLU A 20 11.09 -26.49 9.27
C GLU A 20 9.59 -26.78 9.24
N ALA A 21 9.20 -28.04 9.49
CA ALA A 21 7.81 -28.45 9.54
C ALA A 21 7.02 -27.74 10.67
N ASP A 22 7.66 -27.55 11.83
CA ASP A 22 7.07 -26.78 12.92
C ASP A 22 6.88 -25.32 12.59
N VAL A 23 7.84 -24.70 11.91
CA VAL A 23 7.69 -23.31 11.42
C VAL A 23 6.50 -23.19 10.49
N ILE A 24 6.39 -24.07 9.49
CA ILE A 24 5.27 -24.07 8.53
C ILE A 24 3.94 -24.26 9.25
N ARG A 25 3.85 -25.23 10.18
CA ARG A 25 2.66 -25.50 10.97
C ARG A 25 2.24 -24.27 11.82
N ARG A 26 3.18 -23.66 12.52
CA ARG A 26 2.92 -22.46 13.36
C ARG A 26 2.45 -21.27 12.53
N ILE A 27 3.08 -21.01 11.38
CA ILE A 27 2.63 -19.97 10.45
C ILE A 27 1.21 -20.25 9.95
N GLY A 28 0.88 -21.51 9.68
CA GLY A 28 -0.47 -21.93 9.31
C GLY A 28 -1.49 -21.56 10.38
N ILE A 29 -1.21 -21.86 11.65
CA ILE A 29 -2.07 -21.52 12.79
C ILE A 29 -2.24 -19.99 12.89
N LEU A 30 -1.14 -19.23 12.85
CA LEU A 30 -1.19 -17.76 12.93
C LEU A 30 -2.00 -17.12 11.80
N LYS A 31 -2.04 -17.74 10.62
CA LYS A 31 -2.91 -17.31 9.51
C LYS A 31 -4.38 -17.65 9.79
N GLN A 32 -4.69 -18.82 10.32
CA GLN A 32 -6.06 -19.23 10.66
C GLN A 32 -6.64 -18.35 11.77
N GLU A 33 -5.82 -17.96 12.74
CA GLU A 33 -6.19 -17.06 13.83
C GLU A 33 -6.20 -15.56 13.44
N ASN A 34 -5.97 -15.23 12.16
CA ASN A 34 -5.88 -13.87 11.65
C ASN A 34 -4.81 -12.98 12.30
N ILE A 35 -3.85 -13.56 13.03
CA ILE A 35 -2.67 -12.83 13.55
C ILE A 35 -1.78 -12.43 12.37
N ILE A 36 -1.51 -13.36 11.45
CA ILE A 36 -0.88 -13.06 10.16
C ILE A 36 -2.00 -12.91 9.13
N ARG A 37 -2.39 -11.69 8.82
CA ARG A 37 -3.43 -11.42 7.83
C ARG A 37 -2.97 -11.68 6.39
N ARG A 38 -1.71 -11.37 6.08
CA ARG A 38 -1.15 -11.50 4.73
C ARG A 38 0.36 -11.67 4.80
N MET A 39 0.88 -12.55 3.94
CA MET A 39 2.32 -12.66 3.64
C MET A 39 2.51 -12.36 2.16
N SER A 40 3.28 -11.34 1.83
CA SER A 40 3.56 -10.94 0.45
C SER A 40 4.92 -10.24 0.37
N GLY A 41 5.52 -10.26 -0.83
CA GLY A 41 6.70 -9.44 -1.10
C GLY A 41 6.33 -7.97 -1.27
N PHE A 42 7.18 -7.09 -0.78
CA PHE A 42 7.13 -5.66 -1.09
C PHE A 42 8.24 -5.36 -2.10
N PHE A 43 7.82 -5.03 -3.31
CA PHE A 43 8.76 -4.69 -4.38
C PHE A 43 9.04 -3.18 -4.37
N ASN A 44 10.29 -2.82 -4.68
CA ASN A 44 10.62 -1.42 -4.92
C ASN A 44 10.12 -1.05 -6.33
N SER A 45 8.93 -0.46 -6.40
CA SER A 45 8.26 -0.10 -7.66
C SER A 45 9.12 0.80 -8.55
N ARG A 46 9.89 1.75 -7.96
CA ARG A 46 10.80 2.61 -8.74
C ARG A 46 11.92 1.82 -9.41
N LYS A 47 12.50 0.79 -8.74
CA LYS A 47 13.51 -0.08 -9.36
C LYS A 47 12.93 -0.94 -10.49
N LEU A 48 11.62 -1.12 -10.51
CA LEU A 48 10.88 -1.79 -11.58
C LEU A 48 10.42 -0.82 -12.67
N GLY A 49 10.81 0.46 -12.60
CA GLY A 49 10.44 1.46 -13.60
C GLY A 49 9.09 2.14 -13.38
N TYR A 50 8.39 1.82 -12.28
CA TYR A 50 7.10 2.45 -11.99
C TYR A 50 7.29 3.84 -11.38
N THR A 51 6.43 4.77 -11.78
CA THR A 51 6.26 6.08 -11.16
C THR A 51 4.98 6.13 -10.32
N SER A 52 4.94 7.02 -9.32
CA SER A 52 3.78 7.13 -8.44
C SER A 52 3.55 8.57 -7.98
N VAL A 53 2.29 8.94 -7.84
CA VAL A 53 1.86 10.25 -7.34
C VAL A 53 0.72 10.07 -6.33
N LEU A 54 0.76 10.81 -5.23
CA LEU A 54 -0.37 10.95 -4.32
C LEU A 54 -1.20 12.14 -4.79
N CYS A 55 -2.50 11.92 -4.94
CA CYS A 55 -3.45 12.95 -5.37
C CYS A 55 -4.47 13.23 -4.27
N ALA A 56 -4.84 14.50 -4.17
CA ALA A 56 -5.98 14.94 -3.39
C ALA A 56 -6.93 15.70 -4.31
N ILE A 57 -8.20 15.32 -4.33
CA ILE A 57 -9.20 15.93 -5.17
C ILE A 57 -10.35 16.50 -4.35
N GLN A 58 -10.93 17.58 -4.86
CA GLN A 58 -12.14 18.18 -4.33
C GLN A 58 -13.33 17.71 -5.16
N VAL A 59 -14.30 17.08 -4.48
CA VAL A 59 -15.46 16.47 -5.10
C VAL A 59 -16.71 16.90 -4.31
N PRO A 60 -17.79 17.39 -4.98
CA PRO A 60 -19.06 17.60 -4.32
C PRO A 60 -19.58 16.33 -3.63
N GLU A 61 -20.14 16.44 -2.42
CA GLU A 61 -20.60 15.28 -1.64
C GLU A 61 -21.55 14.37 -2.43
N THR A 62 -22.41 14.96 -3.26
CA THR A 62 -23.36 14.23 -4.10
C THR A 62 -22.69 13.41 -5.22
N GLN A 63 -21.43 13.70 -5.55
CA GLN A 63 -20.69 13.07 -6.64
C GLN A 63 -19.61 12.08 -6.18
N ILE A 64 -19.41 11.94 -4.87
CA ILE A 64 -18.35 11.08 -4.29
C ILE A 64 -18.42 9.65 -4.85
N LYS A 65 -19.62 9.07 -4.92
CA LYS A 65 -19.80 7.71 -5.44
C LYS A 65 -19.44 7.62 -6.91
N THR A 66 -19.90 8.57 -7.72
CA THR A 66 -19.62 8.64 -9.17
C THR A 66 -18.13 8.76 -9.44
N VAL A 67 -17.43 9.62 -8.66
CA VAL A 67 -15.97 9.77 -8.79
C VAL A 67 -15.23 8.55 -8.29
N ALA A 68 -15.66 7.90 -7.21
CA ALA A 68 -15.06 6.63 -6.76
C ALA A 68 -15.15 5.56 -7.87
N GLU A 69 -16.31 5.41 -8.51
CA GLU A 69 -16.51 4.48 -9.63
C GLU A 69 -15.66 4.86 -10.87
N LEU A 70 -15.41 6.15 -11.09
CA LEU A 70 -14.48 6.62 -12.13
C LEU A 70 -13.05 6.21 -11.81
N LEU A 71 -12.59 6.44 -10.56
CA LEU A 71 -11.23 6.11 -10.12
C LEU A 71 -10.98 4.60 -10.15
N ASP A 72 -11.97 3.78 -9.80
CA ASP A 72 -11.88 2.32 -9.80
C ASP A 72 -11.66 1.71 -11.21
N ARG A 73 -11.89 2.47 -12.27
CA ARG A 73 -11.58 2.03 -13.64
C ARG A 73 -10.09 1.98 -13.95
N PHE A 74 -9.27 2.65 -13.15
CA PHE A 74 -7.82 2.71 -13.34
C PHE A 74 -7.11 1.74 -12.40
N PRO A 75 -6.57 0.60 -12.89
CA PRO A 75 -5.91 -0.40 -12.04
C PRO A 75 -4.69 0.15 -11.27
N GLY A 76 -4.08 1.24 -11.76
CA GLY A 76 -2.98 1.93 -11.09
C GLY A 76 -3.40 2.72 -9.85
N ILE A 77 -4.69 2.97 -9.64
CA ILE A 77 -5.19 3.62 -8.43
C ILE A 77 -5.37 2.55 -7.34
N THR A 78 -4.48 2.57 -6.35
CA THR A 78 -4.37 1.48 -5.37
C THR A 78 -5.01 1.77 -4.03
N HIS A 79 -5.16 3.03 -3.67
CA HIS A 79 -5.71 3.49 -2.40
C HIS A 79 -6.59 4.69 -2.68
N ASN A 80 -7.84 4.62 -2.25
CA ASN A 80 -8.80 5.71 -2.37
C ASN A 80 -9.48 5.92 -1.02
N TYR A 81 -9.28 7.09 -0.42
CA TYR A 81 -9.77 7.42 0.92
C TYR A 81 -10.59 8.69 0.90
N LEU A 82 -11.70 8.67 1.63
CA LEU A 82 -12.48 9.86 1.94
C LEU A 82 -11.96 10.52 3.22
N ARG A 83 -11.90 11.86 3.23
CA ARG A 83 -11.48 12.65 4.39
C ARG A 83 -12.41 13.84 4.60
N GLN A 84 -12.53 14.27 5.84
CA GLN A 84 -13.28 15.50 6.19
C GLN A 84 -12.40 16.73 5.94
N HIS A 85 -12.32 17.14 4.69
CA HIS A 85 -11.57 18.31 4.23
C HIS A 85 -12.13 18.79 2.90
N SER A 86 -11.81 20.02 2.46
CA SER A 86 -12.18 20.53 1.12
C SER A 86 -11.65 19.63 0.00
N TYR A 87 -10.41 19.13 0.13
CA TYR A 87 -9.91 18.03 -0.69
C TYR A 87 -10.30 16.72 0.00
N ASN A 88 -11.48 16.23 -0.32
CA ASN A 88 -12.14 15.18 0.43
C ASN A 88 -11.85 13.75 -0.07
N MET A 89 -11.31 13.58 -1.28
CA MET A 89 -10.89 12.26 -1.75
C MET A 89 -9.38 12.25 -2.03
N TRP A 90 -8.72 11.18 -1.56
CA TRP A 90 -7.27 11.01 -1.66
C TRP A 90 -6.96 9.64 -2.25
N PHE A 91 -6.14 9.60 -3.27
CA PHE A 91 -5.74 8.34 -3.90
C PHE A 91 -4.27 8.35 -4.30
N THR A 92 -3.70 7.14 -4.48
CA THR A 92 -2.36 6.96 -5.02
C THR A 92 -2.48 6.33 -6.39
N LEU A 93 -1.90 6.99 -7.40
CA LEU A 93 -1.78 6.47 -8.76
C LEU A 93 -0.36 5.96 -8.98
N ILE A 94 -0.23 4.74 -9.50
CA ILE A 94 1.02 4.08 -9.86
C ILE A 94 0.93 3.65 -11.32
N CYS A 95 1.89 4.06 -12.14
CA CYS A 95 1.92 3.78 -13.58
C CYS A 95 3.28 3.26 -14.02
N GLY A 96 3.30 2.60 -15.18
CA GLY A 96 4.52 2.13 -15.83
C GLY A 96 5.33 3.24 -16.49
N SER A 97 4.73 4.41 -16.73
CA SER A 97 5.40 5.57 -17.31
C SER A 97 4.78 6.89 -16.82
N GLU A 98 5.53 7.98 -16.97
CA GLU A 98 5.03 9.34 -16.67
C GLU A 98 3.96 9.77 -17.68
N GLU A 99 4.07 9.35 -18.92
CA GLU A 99 3.11 9.65 -19.98
C GLU A 99 1.72 9.03 -19.70
N GLU A 100 1.71 7.75 -19.29
CA GLU A 100 0.49 7.07 -18.85
C GLU A 100 -0.13 7.77 -17.63
N MET A 101 0.70 8.13 -16.66
CA MET A 101 0.27 8.86 -15.46
C MET A 101 -0.39 10.18 -15.82
N GLU A 102 0.24 10.98 -16.67
CA GLU A 102 -0.28 12.28 -17.09
C GLU A 102 -1.62 12.14 -17.84
N THR A 103 -1.73 11.13 -18.71
CA THR A 103 -2.97 10.83 -19.42
C THR A 103 -4.12 10.53 -18.45
N ILE A 104 -3.89 9.69 -17.44
CA ILE A 104 -4.92 9.35 -16.45
C ILE A 104 -5.29 10.57 -15.62
N LEU A 105 -4.30 11.36 -15.18
CA LEU A 105 -4.55 12.56 -14.40
C LEU A 105 -5.37 13.59 -15.18
N GLN A 106 -5.10 13.78 -16.47
CA GLN A 106 -5.90 14.66 -17.34
C GLN A 106 -7.35 14.21 -17.46
N ILE A 107 -7.59 12.90 -17.59
CA ILE A 107 -8.96 12.36 -17.61
C ILE A 107 -9.70 12.68 -16.31
N ILE A 108 -9.02 12.55 -15.15
CA ILE A 108 -9.61 12.86 -13.85
C ILE A 108 -9.87 14.36 -13.71
N GLU A 109 -8.92 15.20 -14.10
CA GLU A 109 -9.03 16.68 -14.04
C GLU A 109 -10.10 17.25 -14.96
N GLN A 110 -10.33 16.62 -16.09
CA GLN A 110 -11.37 17.04 -17.06
C GLN A 110 -12.76 16.50 -16.72
N SER A 111 -12.88 15.68 -15.66
CA SER A 111 -14.17 15.19 -15.21
C SER A 111 -15.03 16.33 -14.67
N GLU A 112 -16.27 16.45 -15.11
CA GLU A 112 -17.25 17.44 -14.62
C GLU A 112 -17.60 17.29 -13.12
N TYR A 113 -17.19 16.16 -12.52
CA TYR A 113 -17.45 15.83 -11.11
C TYR A 113 -16.30 16.17 -10.18
N VAL A 114 -15.18 16.68 -10.72
CA VAL A 114 -13.97 17.01 -9.94
C VAL A 114 -13.68 18.50 -10.06
N ASP A 115 -13.78 19.22 -8.95
CA ASP A 115 -13.56 20.68 -8.94
C ASP A 115 -12.07 21.05 -9.02
N ARG A 116 -11.23 20.33 -8.29
CA ARG A 116 -9.78 20.59 -8.21
C ARG A 116 -8.98 19.33 -7.94
N VAL A 117 -7.77 19.30 -8.48
CA VAL A 117 -6.78 18.22 -8.24
C VAL A 117 -5.48 18.81 -7.71
N LEU A 118 -4.94 18.24 -6.64
CA LEU A 118 -3.58 18.47 -6.16
C LEU A 118 -2.76 17.22 -6.38
N ARG A 119 -1.53 17.37 -6.85
CA ARG A 119 -0.58 16.30 -7.16
C ARG A 119 0.63 16.43 -6.26
N PHE A 120 0.97 15.36 -5.51
CA PHE A 120 2.09 15.31 -4.59
C PHE A 120 3.09 14.24 -5.07
N TYR A 121 4.15 14.69 -5.68
CA TYR A 121 5.25 13.83 -6.11
C TYR A 121 6.22 13.62 -4.95
N SER A 122 6.68 12.38 -4.77
CA SER A 122 7.65 12.06 -3.72
C SER A 122 9.07 12.45 -4.19
N GLU A 123 9.64 13.49 -3.63
CA GLU A 123 11.01 13.94 -3.91
C GLU A 123 12.04 13.09 -3.16
N GLN A 124 11.84 12.88 -1.85
CA GLN A 124 12.77 12.13 -1.01
C GLN A 124 12.03 11.19 -0.05
N ARG A 125 12.56 9.97 0.13
CA ARG A 125 12.08 8.99 1.10
C ARG A 125 13.02 8.95 2.30
N PHE A 126 12.49 9.19 3.49
CA PHE A 126 13.26 9.11 4.73
C PHE A 126 13.18 7.73 5.38
N LYS A 127 12.01 7.08 5.33
CA LYS A 127 11.79 5.73 5.87
C LYS A 127 10.60 5.05 5.21
N ILE A 128 10.75 3.75 4.87
CA ILE A 128 9.65 2.89 4.38
C ILE A 128 9.50 1.64 5.26
N ASP A 129 10.52 1.35 6.06
CA ASP A 129 10.54 0.15 6.89
C ASP A 129 9.83 0.40 8.23
N VAL A 130 8.87 -0.48 8.55
CA VAL A 130 8.18 -0.50 9.84
C VAL A 130 8.40 -1.86 10.45
N THR A 131 9.28 -1.90 11.46
CA THR A 131 9.54 -3.10 12.25
C THR A 131 9.06 -2.86 13.67
N PHE A 132 8.17 -3.71 14.15
CA PHE A 132 7.74 -3.72 15.55
C PHE A 132 8.65 -4.64 16.34
N ASP A 133 9.29 -4.10 17.37
CA ASP A 133 10.08 -4.87 18.33
C ASP A 133 9.13 -5.50 19.36
N LEU A 134 8.77 -6.76 19.12
CA LEU A 134 7.86 -7.50 19.98
C LEU A 134 8.49 -7.97 21.30
N GLN A 135 9.82 -7.76 21.49
CA GLN A 135 10.52 -8.12 22.72
C GLN A 135 10.53 -6.99 23.75
N LYS A 136 10.25 -5.75 23.32
CA LYS A 136 10.06 -4.64 24.25
C LYS A 136 8.68 -4.75 24.89
N GLU A 137 8.66 -5.24 26.13
CA GLU A 137 7.49 -5.15 26.98
C GLU A 137 7.08 -3.68 27.19
N GLY A 138 5.85 -3.37 26.86
CA GLY A 138 5.24 -2.08 27.13
C GLY A 138 5.21 -1.14 25.93
N LEU A 139 4.10 -1.17 25.20
CA LEU A 139 3.68 -0.02 24.40
C LEU A 139 3.44 1.14 25.35
N PRO A 140 4.09 2.30 25.21
CA PRO A 140 3.70 3.48 25.94
C PRO A 140 2.32 3.93 25.44
N GLY A 141 1.30 3.81 26.27
CA GLY A 141 -0.03 4.36 26.02
C GLY A 141 -1.10 3.34 25.62
N ALA A 142 -1.49 2.48 26.57
CA ALA A 142 -2.83 1.93 26.65
C ALA A 142 -3.61 2.73 27.70
#